data_ee554b866548ce7dca30c5a8f250e5e3
#
_entry.id   ee554b866548ce7dca30c5a8f250e5e3
#
_cell.length_a   1.000
_cell.length_b   1.000
_cell.length_c   1.000
_cell.angle_alpha   90.00
_cell.angle_beta   90.00
_cell.angle_gamma   90.00
#
_symmetry.space_group_name_H-M   'P 1'
#
loop_
_entity.id
_entity.type
_entity.pdbx_description
1 polymer ?
#
loop_
_entity_poly.entity_id
_entity_poly.type
_entity_poly.pdbx_seq_one_letter_code
_entity_poly.pdbx_strand_id
1 'polypeptide(L)'
;IGGLTGLYVTTAIGGKLALMYKWDPAEGVRLVEKHRLSSVAGVPIVVRQLLESARHSGADVSSLLAVASGGAAVPPDLIRQIGKQFEMKTSPGNGYGLTETTSAVISNSGVEYHAHPDSIGRPVPGTDVRVVDDNGNDVHSAEIGEIWIRGPNVIPGYWKNPEATEAAFGGGWFRTGDLGYRDSEGLYYVVDRKKDVIIRGGENVYCAEVEAAILEHPMVKDVAVVGLPDPEYGEQVAAVIQVRDPARAQSLPEELRTSLATTLAKFKIPSSYKLTEHDLPRTATGKVLKRELRELFKGT
;
A
#
# COMPACT_ATOMS: atom_id res chain seq x y z
N ILE A 1 -6.47 3.06 13.18
CA ILE A 1 -7.64 2.16 13.31
C ILE A 1 -7.22 0.70 13.46
N GLY A 2 -6.22 0.21 12.74
CA GLY A 2 -5.80 -1.19 12.77
C GLY A 2 -5.50 -1.74 14.16
N GLY A 3 -4.84 -0.96 15.03
CA GLY A 3 -4.59 -1.37 16.41
C GLY A 3 -5.86 -1.55 17.25
N LEU A 4 -6.85 -0.69 17.06
CA LEU A 4 -8.14 -0.82 17.74
C LEU A 4 -8.91 -2.05 17.25
N THR A 5 -8.91 -2.31 15.95
CA THR A 5 -9.54 -3.50 15.36
C THR A 5 -8.91 -4.77 15.93
N GLY A 6 -7.57 -4.85 15.99
CA GLY A 6 -6.86 -5.98 16.58
C GLY A 6 -7.23 -6.18 18.05
N LEU A 7 -7.32 -5.10 18.83
CA LEU A 7 -7.74 -5.15 20.22
C LEU A 7 -9.16 -5.71 20.38
N TYR A 8 -10.14 -5.14 19.67
CA TYR A 8 -11.54 -5.53 19.82
C TYR A 8 -11.80 -6.97 19.35
N VAL A 9 -11.29 -7.34 18.18
CA VAL A 9 -11.48 -8.70 17.64
C VAL A 9 -10.83 -9.73 18.57
N THR A 10 -9.56 -9.51 18.98
CA THR A 10 -8.86 -10.46 19.84
C THR A 10 -9.55 -10.60 21.20
N THR A 11 -10.04 -9.49 21.78
CA THR A 11 -10.79 -9.52 23.04
C THR A 11 -12.12 -10.25 22.90
N ALA A 12 -12.85 -9.98 21.81
CA ALA A 12 -14.16 -10.59 21.56
C ALA A 12 -14.12 -12.12 21.45
N ILE A 13 -13.03 -12.66 20.90
CA ILE A 13 -12.83 -14.12 20.76
C ILE A 13 -12.09 -14.74 21.97
N GLY A 14 -11.78 -13.97 23.00
CA GLY A 14 -11.00 -14.45 24.15
C GLY A 14 -9.54 -14.77 23.82
N GLY A 15 -9.00 -14.13 22.81
CA GLY A 15 -7.62 -14.35 22.34
C GLY A 15 -6.57 -13.64 23.19
N LYS A 16 -5.31 -14.04 22.98
CA LYS A 16 -4.14 -13.38 23.56
C LYS A 16 -3.65 -12.26 22.66
N LEU A 17 -3.44 -11.08 23.23
CA LEU A 17 -2.89 -9.92 22.51
C LEU A 17 -1.57 -9.50 23.13
N ALA A 18 -0.52 -9.38 22.31
CA ALA A 18 0.75 -8.77 22.70
C ALA A 18 0.82 -7.34 22.11
N LEU A 19 0.96 -6.34 22.98
CA LEU A 19 1.10 -4.94 22.61
C LEU A 19 2.55 -4.49 22.81
N MET A 20 3.07 -3.73 21.86
CA MET A 20 4.38 -3.10 21.95
C MET A 20 4.22 -1.59 22.03
N TYR A 21 4.99 -0.93 22.86
CA TYR A 21 5.01 0.55 22.95
C TYR A 21 5.52 1.17 21.64
N LYS A 22 6.57 0.56 21.07
CA LYS A 22 7.18 0.94 19.81
C LYS A 22 7.56 -0.32 19.06
N TRP A 23 7.43 -0.30 17.75
CA TRP A 23 7.86 -1.43 16.91
C TRP A 23 9.37 -1.65 17.02
N ASP A 24 9.74 -2.86 17.36
CA ASP A 24 11.10 -3.40 17.31
C ASP A 24 11.02 -4.83 16.75
N PRO A 25 11.69 -5.14 15.62
CA PRO A 25 11.56 -6.44 14.98
C PRO A 25 12.07 -7.61 15.81
N ALA A 26 13.16 -7.41 16.56
CA ALA A 26 13.73 -8.47 17.42
C ALA A 26 12.80 -8.79 18.59
N GLU A 27 12.25 -7.75 19.23
CA GLU A 27 11.25 -7.93 20.29
C GLU A 27 9.96 -8.54 19.73
N GLY A 28 9.54 -8.16 18.51
CA GLY A 28 8.39 -8.76 17.84
C GLY A 28 8.55 -10.27 17.66
N VAL A 29 9.69 -10.72 17.15
CA VAL A 29 10.02 -12.14 17.00
C VAL A 29 10.05 -12.86 18.36
N ARG A 30 10.71 -12.26 19.39
CA ARG A 30 10.76 -12.80 20.74
C ARG A 30 9.37 -12.99 21.35
N LEU A 31 8.45 -12.06 21.12
CA LEU A 31 7.06 -12.16 21.61
C LEU A 31 6.29 -13.28 20.88
N VAL A 32 6.49 -13.44 19.56
CA VAL A 32 5.90 -14.54 18.79
C VAL A 32 6.33 -15.89 19.37
N GLU A 33 7.62 -16.10 19.52
CA GLU A 33 8.18 -17.33 20.06
C GLU A 33 7.73 -17.59 21.50
N LYS A 34 7.96 -16.62 22.40
CA LYS A 34 7.65 -16.75 23.84
C LYS A 34 6.19 -17.02 24.11
N HIS A 35 5.29 -16.38 23.40
CA HIS A 35 3.86 -16.44 23.65
C HIS A 35 3.11 -17.33 22.66
N ARG A 36 3.83 -17.97 21.72
CA ARG A 36 3.24 -18.80 20.67
C ARG A 36 2.10 -18.08 19.95
N LEU A 37 2.37 -16.83 19.54
CA LEU A 37 1.36 -16.03 18.85
C LEU A 37 1.04 -16.66 17.50
N SER A 38 -0.26 -16.73 17.19
CA SER A 38 -0.75 -17.39 15.96
C SER A 38 -0.93 -16.43 14.78
N SER A 39 -0.92 -15.12 15.04
CA SER A 39 -1.06 -14.13 13.97
C SER A 39 -0.29 -12.85 14.25
N VAL A 40 0.14 -12.21 13.16
CA VAL A 40 0.72 -10.87 13.15
C VAL A 40 0.06 -10.07 12.05
N ALA A 41 -0.26 -8.81 12.34
CA ALA A 41 -0.77 -7.86 11.36
C ALA A 41 -0.03 -6.52 11.46
N GLY A 42 0.27 -5.91 10.32
CA GLY A 42 0.94 -4.61 10.28
C GLY A 42 1.05 -4.04 8.87
N VAL A 43 1.65 -2.86 8.75
CA VAL A 43 2.01 -2.32 7.43
C VAL A 43 3.13 -3.15 6.80
N PRO A 44 3.30 -3.14 5.47
CA PRO A 44 4.26 -4.02 4.78
C PRO A 44 5.68 -4.00 5.35
N ILE A 45 6.17 -2.83 5.76
CA ILE A 45 7.52 -2.71 6.34
C ILE A 45 7.65 -3.47 7.66
N VAL A 46 6.61 -3.47 8.51
CA VAL A 46 6.58 -4.21 9.78
C VAL A 46 6.65 -5.72 9.53
N VAL A 47 5.86 -6.20 8.58
CA VAL A 47 5.87 -7.63 8.19
C VAL A 47 7.23 -8.02 7.64
N ARG A 48 7.79 -7.25 6.73
CA ARG A 48 9.12 -7.51 6.15
C ARG A 48 10.19 -7.58 7.21
N GLN A 49 10.26 -6.61 8.11
CA GLN A 49 11.23 -6.58 9.20
C GLN A 49 11.08 -7.76 10.17
N LEU A 50 9.84 -8.19 10.46
CA LEU A 50 9.60 -9.40 11.26
C LEU A 50 10.19 -10.64 10.59
N LEU A 51 9.91 -10.83 9.29
CA LEU A 51 10.43 -11.97 8.51
C LEU A 51 11.96 -11.99 8.45
N GLU A 52 12.58 -10.84 8.24
CA GLU A 52 14.02 -10.67 8.21
C GLU A 52 14.64 -10.98 9.60
N SER A 53 14.07 -10.42 10.66
CA SER A 53 14.53 -10.66 12.04
C SER A 53 14.38 -12.13 12.44
N ALA A 54 13.28 -12.79 12.09
CA ALA A 54 13.08 -14.20 12.36
C ALA A 54 14.13 -15.07 11.65
N ARG A 55 14.46 -14.76 10.39
CA ARG A 55 15.52 -15.49 9.66
C ARG A 55 16.90 -15.33 10.27
N HIS A 56 17.25 -14.09 10.72
CA HIS A 56 18.57 -13.82 11.29
C HIS A 56 18.75 -14.41 12.69
N SER A 57 17.68 -14.41 13.50
CA SER A 57 17.74 -14.92 14.88
C SER A 57 17.62 -16.44 14.97
N GLY A 58 17.07 -17.10 13.95
CA GLY A 58 16.73 -18.52 14.00
C GLY A 58 15.61 -18.86 15.00
N ALA A 59 14.84 -17.86 15.46
CA ALA A 59 13.77 -18.05 16.44
C ALA A 59 12.60 -18.88 15.88
N ASP A 60 11.94 -19.65 16.74
CA ASP A 60 10.79 -20.46 16.38
C ASP A 60 9.51 -19.60 16.22
N VAL A 61 9.22 -19.26 14.98
CA VAL A 61 7.97 -18.56 14.59
C VAL A 61 6.93 -19.50 13.96
N SER A 62 7.09 -20.81 14.11
CA SER A 62 6.20 -21.83 13.54
C SER A 62 4.76 -21.77 14.06
N SER A 63 4.53 -21.04 15.15
CA SER A 63 3.18 -20.80 15.67
C SER A 63 2.34 -19.84 14.81
N LEU A 64 2.96 -19.07 13.90
CA LEU A 64 2.26 -18.13 13.04
C LEU A 64 1.44 -18.87 11.97
N LEU A 65 0.13 -18.79 12.08
CA LEU A 65 -0.84 -19.34 11.13
C LEU A 65 -1.35 -18.27 10.16
N ALA A 66 -1.22 -16.98 10.52
CA ALA A 66 -1.61 -15.87 9.69
C ALA A 66 -0.61 -14.71 9.79
N VAL A 67 -0.24 -14.15 8.65
CA VAL A 67 0.56 -12.93 8.55
C VAL A 67 -0.16 -11.97 7.62
N ALA A 68 -0.76 -10.93 8.19
CA ALA A 68 -1.57 -9.97 7.45
C ALA A 68 -0.83 -8.64 7.27
N SER A 69 -1.05 -8.02 6.12
CA SER A 69 -0.57 -6.68 5.83
C SER A 69 -1.70 -5.79 5.34
N GLY A 70 -1.59 -4.47 5.53
CA GLY A 70 -2.62 -3.53 5.09
C GLY A 70 -2.26 -2.10 5.44
N GLY A 71 -3.15 -1.16 5.09
CA GLY A 71 -2.95 0.28 5.35
C GLY A 71 -1.96 0.96 4.41
N ALA A 72 -1.27 0.21 3.56
CA ALA A 72 -0.43 0.67 2.45
C ALA A 72 -0.43 -0.40 1.35
N ALA A 73 0.03 -0.05 0.14
CA ALA A 73 0.20 -1.02 -0.94
C ALA A 73 1.14 -2.15 -0.49
N VAL A 74 0.70 -3.40 -0.67
CA VAL A 74 1.45 -4.60 -0.29
C VAL A 74 2.17 -5.12 -1.54
N PRO A 75 3.52 -5.10 -1.56
CA PRO A 75 4.26 -5.63 -2.69
C PRO A 75 3.99 -7.13 -2.87
N PRO A 76 3.67 -7.63 -4.08
CA PRO A 76 3.44 -9.06 -4.35
C PRO A 76 4.60 -9.96 -3.93
N ASP A 77 5.84 -9.43 -3.99
CA ASP A 77 7.03 -10.13 -3.52
C ASP A 77 6.97 -10.48 -2.03
N LEU A 78 6.40 -9.60 -1.20
CA LEU A 78 6.24 -9.88 0.23
C LEU A 78 5.35 -11.11 0.46
N ILE A 79 4.30 -11.29 -0.34
CA ILE A 79 3.41 -12.44 -0.24
C ILE A 79 4.14 -13.73 -0.63
N ARG A 80 4.95 -13.67 -1.70
CA ARG A 80 5.81 -14.79 -2.09
C ARG A 80 6.83 -15.13 -1.00
N GLN A 81 7.43 -14.12 -0.35
CA GLN A 81 8.37 -14.33 0.76
C GLN A 81 7.69 -15.00 1.96
N ILE A 82 6.47 -14.58 2.34
CA ILE A 82 5.69 -15.23 3.40
C ILE A 82 5.48 -16.70 3.06
N GLY A 83 4.96 -17.00 1.86
CA GLY A 83 4.73 -18.38 1.42
C GLY A 83 5.99 -19.25 1.47
N LYS A 84 7.12 -18.71 0.98
CA LYS A 84 8.41 -19.42 0.97
C LYS A 84 8.94 -19.68 2.38
N GLN A 85 8.90 -18.67 3.26
CA GLN A 85 9.46 -18.76 4.61
C GLN A 85 8.68 -19.74 5.51
N PHE A 86 7.38 -19.81 5.34
CA PHE A 86 6.51 -20.67 6.14
C PHE A 86 6.05 -21.92 5.40
N GLU A 87 6.68 -22.27 4.28
CA GLU A 87 6.34 -23.46 3.48
C GLU A 87 4.84 -23.56 3.15
N MET A 88 4.22 -22.42 2.85
CA MET A 88 2.77 -22.29 2.57
C MET A 88 1.84 -22.72 3.73
N LYS A 89 2.37 -22.91 4.93
CA LYS A 89 1.57 -23.26 6.13
C LYS A 89 0.91 -22.06 6.78
N THR A 90 1.45 -20.86 6.51
CA THR A 90 0.91 -19.60 7.03
C THR A 90 0.06 -18.92 5.97
N SER A 91 -1.14 -18.51 6.35
CA SER A 91 -2.04 -17.77 5.48
C SER A 91 -1.61 -16.30 5.40
N PRO A 92 -1.17 -15.81 4.23
CA PRO A 92 -1.00 -14.38 4.06
C PRO A 92 -2.37 -13.73 4.00
N GLY A 93 -2.45 -12.48 4.47
CA GLY A 93 -3.67 -11.69 4.41
C GLY A 93 -3.40 -10.25 4.01
N ASN A 94 -4.36 -9.65 3.33
CA ASN A 94 -4.42 -8.23 3.04
C ASN A 94 -5.79 -7.69 3.41
N GLY A 95 -5.80 -6.49 4.01
CA GLY A 95 -7.03 -5.77 4.29
C GLY A 95 -6.95 -4.36 3.73
N TYR A 96 -7.83 -4.04 2.78
CA TYR A 96 -8.03 -2.69 2.28
C TYR A 96 -9.17 -2.01 3.03
N GLY A 97 -8.92 -0.80 3.49
CA GLY A 97 -9.89 0.04 4.17
C GLY A 97 -9.24 1.34 4.64
N LEU A 98 -10.09 2.25 5.08
CA LEU A 98 -9.73 3.59 5.53
C LEU A 98 -10.21 3.81 6.96
N THR A 99 -9.84 4.91 7.58
CA THR A 99 -10.38 5.32 8.88
C THR A 99 -11.90 5.56 8.77
N GLU A 100 -12.33 6.08 7.65
CA GLU A 100 -13.72 6.35 7.29
C GLU A 100 -14.58 5.08 7.16
N THR A 101 -13.93 3.94 6.93
CA THR A 101 -14.61 2.63 6.86
C THR A 101 -14.43 1.80 8.15
N THR A 102 -13.95 2.42 9.21
CA THR A 102 -13.74 1.83 10.56
C THR A 102 -12.76 0.65 10.57
N SER A 103 -12.38 0.08 9.48
CA SER A 103 -11.35 -0.97 9.27
C SER A 103 -11.34 -1.44 7.82
N ALA A 104 -10.90 -2.68 7.61
CA ALA A 104 -10.91 -3.31 6.30
C ALA A 104 -12.34 -3.58 5.81
N VAL A 105 -12.59 -3.25 4.56
CA VAL A 105 -13.86 -3.45 3.84
C VAL A 105 -13.72 -4.35 2.63
N ILE A 106 -12.49 -4.57 2.18
CA ILE A 106 -12.13 -5.55 1.17
C ILE A 106 -10.97 -6.37 1.74
N SER A 107 -10.97 -7.66 1.52
CA SER A 107 -9.95 -8.56 2.07
C SER A 107 -9.57 -9.63 1.07
N ASN A 108 -8.28 -9.96 1.06
CA ASN A 108 -7.71 -11.10 0.34
C ASN A 108 -6.91 -11.94 1.33
N SER A 109 -6.99 -13.26 1.24
CA SER A 109 -6.24 -14.12 2.16
C SER A 109 -6.07 -15.54 1.64
N GLY A 110 -5.10 -16.25 2.20
CA GLY A 110 -4.87 -17.67 1.95
C GLY A 110 -4.55 -18.00 0.51
N VAL A 111 -5.18 -19.02 -0.02
CA VAL A 111 -4.92 -19.54 -1.37
C VAL A 111 -5.24 -18.51 -2.45
N GLU A 112 -6.36 -17.77 -2.30
CA GLU A 112 -6.73 -16.72 -3.27
C GLU A 112 -5.67 -15.61 -3.30
N TYR A 113 -5.11 -15.23 -2.14
CA TYR A 113 -4.07 -14.21 -2.10
C TYR A 113 -2.73 -14.69 -2.67
N HIS A 114 -2.41 -15.97 -2.55
CA HIS A 114 -1.24 -16.53 -3.24
C HIS A 114 -1.41 -16.55 -4.75
N ALA A 115 -2.62 -16.80 -5.23
CA ALA A 115 -2.93 -16.80 -6.67
C ALA A 115 -2.98 -15.38 -7.25
N HIS A 116 -3.47 -14.40 -6.49
CA HIS A 116 -3.67 -13.01 -6.91
C HIS A 116 -3.02 -12.05 -5.88
N PRO A 117 -1.68 -12.01 -5.79
CA PRO A 117 -0.96 -11.28 -4.75
C PRO A 117 -0.99 -9.75 -4.88
N ASP A 118 -1.42 -9.25 -6.00
CA ASP A 118 -1.64 -7.84 -6.33
C ASP A 118 -3.08 -7.37 -6.08
N SER A 119 -4.01 -8.31 -5.89
CA SER A 119 -5.41 -8.01 -5.57
C SER A 119 -5.60 -7.67 -4.09
N ILE A 120 -6.48 -6.69 -3.82
CA ILE A 120 -6.98 -6.43 -2.46
C ILE A 120 -8.14 -7.38 -2.08
N GLY A 121 -8.60 -8.23 -3.01
CA GLY A 121 -9.58 -9.28 -2.77
C GLY A 121 -11.02 -8.88 -3.01
N ARG A 122 -11.90 -9.34 -2.12
CA ARG A 122 -13.36 -9.21 -2.24
C ARG A 122 -13.94 -8.39 -1.09
N PRO A 123 -15.10 -7.72 -1.29
CA PRO A 123 -15.81 -7.04 -0.21
C PRO A 123 -16.12 -8.01 0.94
N VAL A 124 -15.92 -7.53 2.17
CA VAL A 124 -16.35 -8.29 3.35
C VAL A 124 -17.88 -8.30 3.46
N PRO A 125 -18.50 -9.29 4.11
CA PRO A 125 -19.94 -9.36 4.25
C PRO A 125 -20.56 -8.06 4.81
N GLY A 126 -21.63 -7.58 4.17
CA GLY A 126 -22.31 -6.34 4.54
C GLY A 126 -21.72 -5.08 3.93
N THR A 127 -20.69 -5.19 3.09
CA THR A 127 -20.09 -4.06 2.38
C THR A 127 -20.41 -4.12 0.90
N ASP A 128 -20.93 -3.03 0.36
CA ASP A 128 -21.09 -2.82 -1.07
C ASP A 128 -19.91 -1.99 -1.59
N VAL A 129 -19.37 -2.39 -2.74
CA VAL A 129 -18.26 -1.71 -3.41
C VAL A 129 -18.61 -1.50 -4.89
N ARG A 130 -18.40 -0.28 -5.36
CA ARG A 130 -18.52 0.09 -6.78
C ARG A 130 -17.18 0.65 -7.27
N VAL A 131 -16.92 0.51 -8.57
CA VAL A 131 -15.89 1.27 -9.28
C VAL A 131 -16.61 2.16 -10.27
N VAL A 132 -16.40 3.46 -10.19
CA VAL A 132 -17.20 4.44 -10.93
C VAL A 132 -16.33 5.44 -11.70
N ASP A 133 -16.88 5.96 -12.79
CA ASP A 133 -16.31 7.08 -13.55
C ASP A 133 -16.47 8.43 -12.79
N ASP A 134 -16.00 9.50 -13.39
CA ASP A 134 -16.12 10.85 -12.81
C ASP A 134 -17.58 11.36 -12.69
N ASN A 135 -18.52 10.73 -13.39
CA ASN A 135 -19.94 11.03 -13.33
C ASN A 135 -20.67 10.17 -12.29
N GLY A 136 -19.98 9.20 -11.66
CA GLY A 136 -20.56 8.28 -10.69
C GLY A 136 -21.29 7.08 -11.31
N ASN A 137 -21.08 6.79 -12.60
CA ASN A 137 -21.59 5.60 -13.26
C ASN A 137 -20.63 4.42 -13.06
N ASP A 138 -21.19 3.20 -12.93
CA ASP A 138 -20.35 2.00 -12.87
C ASP A 138 -19.54 1.83 -14.14
N VAL A 139 -18.25 1.57 -14.00
CA VAL A 139 -17.36 1.23 -15.13
C VAL A 139 -17.43 -0.26 -15.47
N HIS A 140 -17.01 -0.63 -16.67
CA HIS A 140 -16.90 -2.04 -17.06
C HIS A 140 -15.78 -2.77 -16.32
N SER A 141 -15.83 -4.12 -16.40
CA SER A 141 -14.78 -4.96 -15.83
C SER A 141 -13.41 -4.58 -16.40
N ALA A 142 -12.42 -4.48 -15.51
CA ALA A 142 -11.04 -4.05 -15.77
C ALA A 142 -10.85 -2.57 -16.19
N GLU A 143 -11.91 -1.77 -16.24
CA GLU A 143 -11.77 -0.31 -16.36
C GLU A 143 -11.45 0.33 -15.03
N ILE A 144 -10.56 1.34 -15.06
CA ILE A 144 -10.15 2.08 -13.88
C ILE A 144 -11.17 3.17 -13.58
N GLY A 145 -11.62 3.21 -12.32
CA GLY A 145 -12.49 4.26 -11.80
C GLY A 145 -12.23 4.48 -10.31
N GLU A 146 -12.98 5.37 -9.70
CA GLU A 146 -12.89 5.61 -8.26
C GLU A 146 -13.65 4.50 -7.49
N ILE A 147 -13.01 3.95 -6.46
CA ILE A 147 -13.62 2.96 -5.57
C ILE A 147 -14.58 3.68 -4.61
N TRP A 148 -15.86 3.34 -4.66
CA TRP A 148 -16.86 3.83 -3.73
C TRP A 148 -17.35 2.71 -2.83
N ILE A 149 -17.58 3.03 -1.57
CA ILE A 149 -17.91 2.05 -0.53
C ILE A 149 -19.19 2.44 0.19
N ARG A 150 -20.02 1.46 0.48
CA ARG A 150 -21.21 1.60 1.32
C ARG A 150 -21.32 0.41 2.26
N GLY A 151 -21.66 0.66 3.52
CA GLY A 151 -21.84 -0.40 4.52
C GLY A 151 -22.03 0.17 5.92
N PRO A 152 -22.44 -0.68 6.89
CA PRO A 152 -22.70 -0.25 8.27
C PRO A 152 -21.43 0.21 9.01
N ASN A 153 -20.25 -0.11 8.49
CA ASN A 153 -18.94 0.26 9.02
C ASN A 153 -18.41 1.60 8.48
N VAL A 154 -19.12 2.20 7.52
CA VAL A 154 -18.78 3.54 7.00
C VAL A 154 -19.28 4.59 8.00
N ILE A 155 -18.38 5.52 8.40
CA ILE A 155 -18.75 6.61 9.32
C ILE A 155 -19.77 7.55 8.68
N PRO A 156 -20.64 8.24 9.47
CA PRO A 156 -21.62 9.17 8.92
C PRO A 156 -21.04 10.47 8.38
N GLY A 157 -19.77 10.79 8.70
CA GLY A 157 -19.11 12.00 8.24
C GLY A 157 -17.99 12.45 9.17
N TYR A 158 -17.40 13.61 8.85
CA TYR A 158 -16.33 14.22 9.61
C TYR A 158 -16.87 15.16 10.70
N TRP A 159 -16.31 15.05 11.90
CA TRP A 159 -16.72 15.86 13.04
C TRP A 159 -16.57 17.35 12.78
N LYS A 160 -17.66 18.10 12.91
CA LYS A 160 -17.72 19.56 12.70
C LYS A 160 -17.15 20.05 11.35
N ASN A 161 -17.18 19.20 10.33
CA ASN A 161 -16.73 19.55 8.99
C ASN A 161 -17.77 19.11 7.94
N PRO A 162 -18.88 19.85 7.79
CA PRO A 162 -19.95 19.49 6.87
C PRO A 162 -19.51 19.54 5.41
N GLU A 163 -18.65 20.49 5.03
CA GLU A 163 -18.14 20.64 3.67
C GLU A 163 -17.35 19.39 3.22
N ALA A 164 -16.38 18.95 4.02
CA ALA A 164 -15.63 17.73 3.72
C ALA A 164 -16.52 16.47 3.77
N THR A 165 -17.55 16.47 4.65
CA THR A 165 -18.53 15.38 4.72
C THR A 165 -19.34 15.28 3.44
N GLU A 166 -19.88 16.38 2.94
CA GLU A 166 -20.66 16.41 1.70
C GLU A 166 -19.81 16.00 0.49
N ALA A 167 -18.56 16.47 0.45
CA ALA A 167 -17.61 16.10 -0.62
C ALA A 167 -17.28 14.60 -0.63
N ALA A 168 -17.13 13.99 0.55
CA ALA A 168 -16.71 12.58 0.66
C ALA A 168 -17.88 11.58 0.72
N PHE A 169 -19.05 11.98 1.23
CA PHE A 169 -20.18 11.09 1.46
C PHE A 169 -21.42 11.56 0.69
N GLY A 170 -21.56 11.13 -0.56
CA GLY A 170 -22.66 11.54 -1.43
C GLY A 170 -23.54 10.35 -1.83
N GLY A 171 -24.89 10.54 -1.83
CA GLY A 171 -25.82 9.50 -2.30
C GLY A 171 -25.76 8.18 -1.52
N GLY A 172 -25.31 8.20 -0.26
CA GLY A 172 -25.14 7.01 0.57
C GLY A 172 -23.84 6.23 0.30
N TRP A 173 -22.93 6.80 -0.47
CA TRP A 173 -21.63 6.21 -0.80
C TRP A 173 -20.49 7.07 -0.24
N PHE A 174 -19.47 6.40 0.30
CA PHE A 174 -18.20 7.00 0.62
C PHE A 174 -17.28 6.96 -0.60
N ARG A 175 -16.83 8.13 -1.05
CA ARG A 175 -15.87 8.33 -2.12
C ARG A 175 -14.48 8.25 -1.55
N THR A 176 -13.76 7.15 -1.84
CA THR A 176 -12.49 6.86 -1.17
C THR A 176 -11.34 7.74 -1.64
N GLY A 177 -11.43 8.29 -2.84
CA GLY A 177 -10.33 8.93 -3.54
C GLY A 177 -9.24 7.95 -4.00
N ASP A 178 -9.47 6.64 -3.87
CA ASP A 178 -8.59 5.61 -4.40
C ASP A 178 -9.13 5.14 -5.77
N LEU A 179 -8.25 5.06 -6.76
CA LEU A 179 -8.54 4.51 -8.08
C LEU A 179 -8.25 3.02 -8.11
N GLY A 180 -9.10 2.29 -8.78
CA GLY A 180 -8.95 0.86 -8.92
C GLY A 180 -9.84 0.28 -10.00
N TYR A 181 -9.85 -1.01 -10.12
CA TYR A 181 -10.74 -1.75 -11.01
C TYR A 181 -11.22 -3.04 -10.35
N ARG A 182 -12.26 -3.62 -10.93
CA ARG A 182 -12.72 -4.98 -10.61
C ARG A 182 -12.54 -5.85 -11.83
N ASP A 183 -11.94 -7.01 -11.68
CA ASP A 183 -11.79 -7.97 -12.77
C ASP A 183 -13.08 -8.79 -13.00
N SER A 184 -13.04 -9.68 -14.00
CA SER A 184 -14.16 -10.57 -14.34
C SER A 184 -14.44 -11.64 -13.31
N GLU A 185 -13.48 -11.92 -12.42
CA GLU A 185 -13.65 -12.88 -11.30
C GLU A 185 -14.21 -12.20 -10.05
N GLY A 186 -14.36 -10.86 -10.06
CA GLY A 186 -14.88 -10.06 -8.98
C GLY A 186 -13.87 -9.68 -7.93
N LEU A 187 -12.58 -9.81 -8.23
CA LEU A 187 -11.48 -9.31 -7.41
C LEU A 187 -11.24 -7.82 -7.67
N TYR A 188 -10.93 -7.10 -6.62
CA TYR A 188 -10.63 -5.67 -6.68
C TYR A 188 -9.13 -5.42 -6.62
N TYR A 189 -8.70 -4.38 -7.32
CA TYR A 189 -7.30 -3.93 -7.41
C TYR A 189 -7.24 -2.42 -7.18
N VAL A 190 -6.33 -1.96 -6.35
CA VAL A 190 -6.04 -0.53 -6.18
C VAL A 190 -4.89 -0.18 -7.10
N VAL A 191 -5.10 0.85 -7.90
CA VAL A 191 -4.10 1.35 -8.87
C VAL A 191 -3.31 2.51 -8.28
N ASP A 192 -4.00 3.53 -7.76
CA ASP A 192 -3.36 4.71 -7.13
C ASP A 192 -4.39 5.55 -6.36
N ARG A 193 -3.93 6.63 -5.78
CA ARG A 193 -4.77 7.70 -5.26
C ARG A 193 -5.11 8.72 -6.35
N LYS A 194 -6.39 9.07 -6.48
CA LYS A 194 -6.88 10.05 -7.47
C LYS A 194 -6.08 11.37 -7.44
N LYS A 195 -5.75 11.86 -6.24
CA LYS A 195 -4.95 13.08 -6.04
C LYS A 195 -3.45 12.94 -6.30
N ASP A 196 -2.96 11.72 -6.42
CA ASP A 196 -1.53 11.42 -6.63
C ASP A 196 -1.24 11.01 -8.08
N VAL A 197 -2.28 10.81 -8.91
CA VAL A 197 -2.13 10.60 -10.35
C VAL A 197 -1.44 11.80 -10.99
N ILE A 198 -0.42 11.54 -11.78
CA ILE A 198 0.30 12.56 -12.52
C ILE A 198 -0.34 12.65 -13.90
N ILE A 199 -0.79 13.85 -14.28
CA ILE A 199 -1.40 14.10 -15.61
C ILE A 199 -0.34 14.71 -16.52
N ARG A 200 0.26 13.87 -17.37
CA ARG A 200 1.32 14.29 -18.26
C ARG A 200 0.87 14.28 -19.72
N GLY A 201 0.69 15.45 -20.30
CA GLY A 201 0.25 15.57 -21.70
C GLY A 201 -1.11 14.93 -21.99
N GLY A 202 -2.01 14.89 -20.98
CA GLY A 202 -3.31 14.24 -21.06
C GLY A 202 -3.32 12.76 -20.71
N GLU A 203 -2.15 12.16 -20.46
CA GLU A 203 -2.02 10.75 -20.06
C GLU A 203 -1.90 10.61 -18.56
N ASN A 204 -2.58 9.62 -18.00
CA ASN A 204 -2.51 9.30 -16.58
C ASN A 204 -1.28 8.44 -16.27
N VAL A 205 -0.43 8.92 -15.36
CA VAL A 205 0.69 8.16 -14.81
C VAL A 205 0.37 7.83 -13.36
N TYR A 206 0.24 6.56 -13.07
CA TYR A 206 -0.01 6.05 -11.74
C TYR A 206 1.32 5.92 -10.99
N CYS A 207 1.48 6.67 -9.90
CA CYS A 207 2.72 6.67 -9.12
C CYS A 207 3.09 5.27 -8.65
N ALA A 208 2.11 4.49 -8.18
CA ALA A 208 2.36 3.15 -7.64
C ALA A 208 2.94 2.17 -8.70
N GLU A 209 2.53 2.27 -9.96
CA GLU A 209 3.08 1.48 -11.07
C GLU A 209 4.56 1.80 -11.28
N VAL A 210 4.90 3.08 -11.30
CA VAL A 210 6.28 3.54 -11.50
C VAL A 210 7.15 3.20 -10.28
N GLU A 211 6.62 3.39 -9.06
CA GLU A 211 7.28 3.02 -7.80
C GLU A 211 7.59 1.52 -7.76
N ALA A 212 6.63 0.67 -8.16
CA ALA A 212 6.83 -0.78 -8.19
C ALA A 212 7.95 -1.18 -9.16
N ALA A 213 7.97 -0.61 -10.35
CA ALA A 213 9.01 -0.89 -11.36
C ALA A 213 10.40 -0.43 -10.89
N ILE A 214 10.51 0.74 -10.22
CA ILE A 214 11.78 1.23 -9.68
C ILE A 214 12.27 0.35 -8.51
N LEU A 215 11.38 -0.15 -7.66
CA LEU A 215 11.73 -1.01 -6.53
C LEU A 215 12.33 -2.37 -6.93
N GLU A 216 12.14 -2.82 -8.17
CA GLU A 216 12.78 -4.04 -8.67
C GLU A 216 14.30 -3.91 -8.79
N HIS A 217 14.82 -2.67 -8.88
CA HIS A 217 16.25 -2.44 -8.99
C HIS A 217 16.96 -2.70 -7.66
N PRO A 218 18.01 -3.56 -7.62
CA PRO A 218 18.66 -4.02 -6.39
C PRO A 218 19.29 -2.90 -5.54
N MET A 219 19.66 -1.78 -6.16
CA MET A 219 20.22 -0.61 -5.47
C MET A 219 19.15 0.26 -4.77
N VAL A 220 17.88 0.05 -5.07
CA VAL A 220 16.78 0.82 -4.49
C VAL A 220 16.34 0.17 -3.19
N LYS A 221 16.31 0.97 -2.12
CA LYS A 221 15.78 0.56 -0.81
C LYS A 221 14.32 0.97 -0.65
N ASP A 222 13.99 2.19 -1.08
CA ASP A 222 12.66 2.78 -1.02
C ASP A 222 12.51 3.85 -2.11
N VAL A 223 11.29 4.15 -2.53
CA VAL A 223 11.02 5.14 -3.58
C VAL A 223 9.68 5.81 -3.38
N ALA A 224 9.60 7.05 -3.80
CA ALA A 224 8.33 7.75 -3.99
C ALA A 224 8.35 8.54 -5.30
N VAL A 225 7.29 8.39 -6.07
CA VAL A 225 7.07 9.10 -7.33
C VAL A 225 6.10 10.26 -7.10
N VAL A 226 6.41 11.42 -7.68
CA VAL A 226 5.61 12.64 -7.56
C VAL A 226 5.51 13.36 -8.90
N GLY A 227 4.39 14.05 -9.13
CA GLY A 227 4.24 15.00 -10.22
C GLY A 227 4.88 16.34 -9.85
N LEU A 228 5.61 16.90 -10.79
CA LEU A 228 6.13 18.28 -10.71
C LEU A 228 5.54 19.08 -11.86
N PRO A 229 5.28 20.40 -11.66
CA PRO A 229 4.79 21.23 -12.75
C PRO A 229 5.74 21.21 -13.95
N ASP A 230 5.17 21.13 -15.14
CA ASP A 230 5.88 21.15 -16.41
C ASP A 230 5.15 22.08 -17.40
N PRO A 231 5.83 23.06 -18.02
CA PRO A 231 5.19 24.05 -18.88
C PRO A 231 4.65 23.49 -20.20
N GLU A 232 5.18 22.35 -20.67
CA GLU A 232 4.79 21.73 -21.96
C GLU A 232 3.73 20.64 -21.75
N TYR A 233 3.92 19.80 -20.72
CA TYR A 233 3.08 18.62 -20.51
C TYR A 233 2.11 18.77 -19.31
N GLY A 234 2.07 19.92 -18.62
CA GLY A 234 1.30 20.13 -17.40
C GLY A 234 2.04 19.60 -16.18
N GLU A 235 2.34 18.31 -16.16
CA GLU A 235 3.17 17.67 -15.14
C GLU A 235 4.25 16.78 -15.75
N GLN A 236 5.37 16.66 -15.03
CA GLN A 236 6.43 15.67 -15.30
C GLN A 236 6.56 14.70 -14.14
N VAL A 237 7.00 13.49 -14.47
CA VAL A 237 7.23 12.44 -13.48
C VAL A 237 8.61 12.62 -12.84
N ALA A 238 8.65 12.65 -11.52
CA ALA A 238 9.88 12.72 -10.73
C ALA A 238 9.91 11.63 -9.66
N ALA A 239 11.10 11.11 -9.34
CA ALA A 239 11.28 10.08 -8.34
C ALA A 239 12.29 10.53 -7.28
N VAL A 240 11.94 10.31 -5.99
CA VAL A 240 12.87 10.39 -4.86
C VAL A 240 13.19 8.97 -4.43
N ILE A 241 14.45 8.61 -4.45
CA ILE A 241 14.91 7.22 -4.27
C ILE A 241 15.85 7.15 -3.08
N GLN A 242 15.50 6.31 -2.10
CA GLN A 242 16.44 5.91 -1.07
C GLN A 242 17.31 4.79 -1.60
N VAL A 243 18.62 5.02 -1.62
CA VAL A 243 19.61 4.08 -2.13
C VAL A 243 20.20 3.21 -1.01
N ARG A 244 20.57 1.97 -1.35
CA ARG A 244 21.23 1.05 -0.40
C ARG A 244 22.69 1.35 -0.21
N ASP A 245 23.37 1.82 -1.27
CA ASP A 245 24.78 2.16 -1.28
C ASP A 245 25.00 3.49 -2.01
N PRO A 246 25.15 4.60 -1.27
CA PRO A 246 25.34 5.92 -1.86
C PRO A 246 26.60 6.03 -2.74
N ALA A 247 27.67 5.28 -2.42
CA ALA A 247 28.92 5.34 -3.17
C ALA A 247 28.77 4.79 -4.61
N ARG A 248 27.78 3.94 -4.85
CA ARG A 248 27.50 3.31 -6.15
C ARG A 248 26.26 3.90 -6.87
N ALA A 249 25.65 4.92 -6.29
CA ALA A 249 24.36 5.42 -6.77
C ALA A 249 24.47 6.42 -7.94
N GLN A 250 25.66 6.87 -8.32
CA GLN A 250 25.84 7.92 -9.34
C GLN A 250 25.28 7.52 -10.71
N SER A 251 25.42 6.26 -11.12
CA SER A 251 24.89 5.73 -12.39
C SER A 251 23.42 5.33 -12.33
N LEU A 252 22.82 5.25 -11.14
CA LEU A 252 21.49 4.71 -10.94
C LEU A 252 20.39 5.37 -11.80
N PRO A 253 20.35 6.71 -12.00
CA PRO A 253 19.35 7.32 -12.87
C PRO A 253 19.36 6.80 -14.32
N GLU A 254 20.55 6.57 -14.90
CA GLU A 254 20.68 6.06 -16.26
C GLU A 254 20.35 4.55 -16.34
N GLU A 255 20.75 3.78 -15.33
CA GLU A 255 20.39 2.36 -15.21
C GLU A 255 18.89 2.20 -15.12
N LEU A 256 18.22 3.02 -14.29
CA LEU A 256 16.75 3.02 -14.18
C LEU A 256 16.07 3.45 -15.47
N ARG A 257 16.54 4.49 -16.17
CA ARG A 257 15.95 4.88 -17.46
C ARG A 257 16.00 3.73 -18.46
N THR A 258 17.10 3.00 -18.50
CA THR A 258 17.30 1.87 -19.40
C THR A 258 16.37 0.69 -19.02
N SER A 259 16.32 0.33 -17.75
CA SER A 259 15.49 -0.80 -17.28
C SER A 259 14.00 -0.49 -17.39
N LEU A 260 13.57 0.71 -16.97
CA LEU A 260 12.16 1.12 -17.02
C LEU A 260 11.63 1.23 -18.45
N ALA A 261 12.48 1.53 -19.45
CA ALA A 261 12.08 1.58 -20.86
C ALA A 261 11.65 0.22 -21.41
N THR A 262 11.96 -0.88 -20.74
CA THR A 262 11.53 -2.22 -21.13
C THR A 262 10.15 -2.60 -20.57
N THR A 263 9.69 -1.91 -19.53
CA THR A 263 8.47 -2.27 -18.78
C THR A 263 7.40 -1.18 -18.77
N LEU A 264 7.81 0.09 -18.89
CA LEU A 264 6.91 1.23 -18.83
C LEU A 264 6.84 1.98 -20.17
N ALA A 265 5.69 2.56 -20.42
CA ALA A 265 5.54 3.51 -21.53
C ALA A 265 6.44 4.74 -21.29
N LYS A 266 7.01 5.30 -22.37
CA LYS A 266 8.01 6.37 -22.30
C LYS A 266 7.57 7.59 -21.45
N PHE A 267 6.30 7.96 -21.52
CA PHE A 267 5.76 9.09 -20.77
C PHE A 267 5.66 8.85 -19.26
N LYS A 268 5.68 7.57 -18.80
CA LYS A 268 5.67 7.18 -17.39
C LYS A 268 7.06 7.19 -16.72
N ILE A 269 8.12 7.18 -17.52
CA ILE A 269 9.50 7.13 -17.01
C ILE A 269 9.84 8.48 -16.38
N PRO A 270 10.37 8.49 -15.12
CA PRO A 270 10.76 9.73 -14.49
C PRO A 270 11.81 10.49 -15.31
N SER A 271 11.58 11.79 -15.48
CA SER A 271 12.52 12.71 -16.10
C SER A 271 13.53 13.28 -15.09
N SER A 272 13.17 13.30 -13.82
CA SER A 272 13.97 13.85 -12.73
C SER A 272 14.09 12.85 -11.58
N TYR A 273 15.31 12.75 -11.03
CA TYR A 273 15.62 11.85 -9.89
C TYR A 273 16.31 12.63 -8.78
N LYS A 274 15.91 12.36 -7.54
CA LYS A 274 16.66 12.76 -6.33
C LYS A 274 17.03 11.50 -5.57
N LEU A 275 18.32 11.33 -5.32
CA LEU A 275 18.86 10.21 -4.56
C LEU A 275 19.09 10.65 -3.12
N THR A 276 18.78 9.79 -2.17
CA THR A 276 19.00 10.02 -0.73
C THR A 276 19.44 8.75 -0.04
N GLU A 277 20.26 8.87 0.98
CA GLU A 277 20.57 7.79 1.92
C GLU A 277 19.66 7.77 3.16
N HIS A 278 18.91 8.86 3.36
CA HIS A 278 17.98 8.99 4.47
C HIS A 278 16.62 8.37 4.15
N ASP A 279 15.92 7.91 5.19
CA ASP A 279 14.56 7.42 5.06
C ASP A 279 13.64 8.50 4.50
N LEU A 280 12.72 8.10 3.62
CA LEU A 280 11.72 9.02 3.08
C LEU A 280 10.78 9.51 4.21
N PRO A 281 10.37 10.79 4.19
CA PRO A 281 9.49 11.35 5.21
C PRO A 281 8.14 10.62 5.22
N ARG A 282 7.71 10.21 6.40
CA ARG A 282 6.48 9.42 6.59
C ARG A 282 5.64 9.98 7.73
N THR A 283 4.34 9.75 7.65
CA THR A 283 3.43 9.94 8.77
C THR A 283 3.76 8.95 9.89
N ALA A 284 3.21 9.17 11.09
CA ALA A 284 3.31 8.22 12.20
C ALA A 284 2.74 6.82 11.87
N THR A 285 1.87 6.73 10.85
CA THR A 285 1.30 5.48 10.35
C THR A 285 2.08 4.86 9.21
N GLY A 286 3.27 5.41 8.85
CA GLY A 286 4.17 4.87 7.85
C GLY A 286 3.90 5.29 6.39
N LYS A 287 2.89 6.16 6.12
CA LYS A 287 2.60 6.66 4.77
C LYS A 287 3.60 7.73 4.35
N VAL A 288 4.12 7.66 3.14
CA VAL A 288 5.04 8.66 2.58
C VAL A 288 4.37 10.03 2.44
N LEU A 289 5.07 11.07 2.86
CA LEU A 289 4.63 12.47 2.76
C LEU A 289 5.05 13.07 1.41
N LYS A 290 4.37 12.69 0.33
CA LYS A 290 4.69 13.11 -1.05
C LYS A 290 4.75 14.64 -1.21
N ARG A 291 3.97 15.40 -0.41
CA ARG A 291 4.03 16.87 -0.43
C ARG A 291 5.42 17.41 -0.04
N GLU A 292 6.06 16.82 0.97
CA GLU A 292 7.41 17.22 1.39
C GLU A 292 8.45 16.85 0.35
N LEU A 293 8.28 15.73 -0.34
CA LEU A 293 9.19 15.30 -1.38
C LEU A 293 9.17 16.20 -2.62
N ARG A 294 8.03 16.80 -2.96
CA ARG A 294 7.95 17.80 -4.03
C ARG A 294 8.82 19.03 -3.75
N GLU A 295 8.96 19.41 -2.47
CA GLU A 295 9.79 20.55 -2.08
C GLU A 295 11.28 20.35 -2.40
N LEU A 296 11.75 19.08 -2.43
CA LEU A 296 13.15 18.77 -2.77
C LEU A 296 13.53 19.17 -4.21
N PHE A 297 12.54 19.37 -5.08
CA PHE A 297 12.76 19.75 -6.47
C PHE A 297 12.61 21.27 -6.71
N LYS A 298 12.20 22.03 -5.70
CA LYS A 298 12.13 23.49 -5.79
C LYS A 298 13.55 24.07 -5.70
N GLY A 299 13.99 24.78 -6.74
CA GLY A 299 15.30 25.46 -6.77
C GLY A 299 16.42 24.69 -7.45
N THR A 300 16.06 23.67 -8.23
CA THR A 300 17.00 23.00 -9.16
C THR A 300 16.72 23.41 -10.59
#